data_771438a183f0b651463f80e0cbefc9e7
#
_entry.id   771438a183f0b651463f80e0cbefc9e7
#
_cell.length_a   1.000
_cell.length_b   1.000
_cell.length_c   1.000
_cell.angle_alpha   90.00
_cell.angle_beta   90.00
_cell.angle_gamma   90.00
#
_symmetry.space_group_name_H-M   'P 1'
#
loop_
_entity.id
_entity.type
_entity.pdbx_description
1 polymer ?
#
loop_
_entity_poly.entity_id
_entity_poly.type
_entity_poly.pdbx_seq_one_letter_code
_entity_poly.pdbx_strand_id
1 'polypeptide(L)'
;MNIKFLLTTTCIATALSASAQKADVGYAITGDGNKDFIWMNIREVDLNTGTVTKTLFERSKTPYQLIDVNTKKVTTADAIKNGNIFSTTDYPTSTFVAAAALDARGKKLYFTPMRMGELRWLDLNIKNGTPTFYTLRSEVLNFSNTMNSADEAKNITRMVIAPNGKGYAVTNDASHLIEFTTGKMPVIKDLGSLIDAEENKGVSIANKCTSWGGDMIADAFGKLYIVSANKNVFVIDPQTRIATHKGTIKGLPAQYTANGAAVAADGDIIVTSANFFEGYYKVXDLTAVKMEGSDVKYNAADLANGRFLLQKEADKTNQLEPSELPAPVFTGTESKIYPNPVTNGQFYVSLEGQKDGRYHVLITDLAGRTLQSTPVQVAKGKQMVRVAVMGRPVKGMYMVKVVNSDKQTVITDKIIIE
;
A
#
# COMPACT_ATOMS: atom_id res chain seq x y z
N MET A 1 80.58 18.82 -12.53
CA MET A 1 79.60 17.87 -13.10
C MET A 1 78.42 17.85 -12.15
N ASN A 2 77.41 18.68 -12.45
CA ASN A 2 76.25 18.85 -11.55
C ASN A 2 75.09 18.03 -12.09
N ILE A 3 74.68 16.98 -11.35
CA ILE A 3 73.53 16.13 -11.68
C ILE A 3 72.29 16.74 -10.98
N LYS A 4 71.35 17.28 -11.78
CA LYS A 4 70.10 17.78 -11.26
C LYS A 4 69.07 16.55 -11.22
N PHE A 5 68.64 16.22 -10.02
CA PHE A 5 67.55 15.26 -9.84
C PHE A 5 66.21 15.97 -10.13
N LEU A 6 65.50 15.47 -11.11
CA LEU A 6 64.13 15.91 -11.41
C LEU A 6 63.18 15.03 -10.63
N LEU A 7 62.53 15.55 -9.61
CA LEU A 7 61.44 14.85 -8.92
C LEU A 7 60.15 15.09 -9.70
N THR A 8 59.69 14.04 -10.35
CA THR A 8 58.34 14.04 -10.96
C THR A 8 57.33 13.58 -9.91
N THR A 9 56.51 14.52 -9.42
CA THR A 9 55.42 14.24 -8.51
C THR A 9 54.22 13.76 -9.36
N THR A 10 53.95 12.46 -9.31
CA THR A 10 52.75 11.90 -9.99
C THR A 10 51.56 12.09 -9.06
N CYS A 11 50.67 13.04 -9.37
CA CYS A 11 49.41 13.19 -8.69
C CYS A 11 48.45 12.07 -9.20
N ILE A 12 48.20 11.09 -8.36
CA ILE A 12 47.15 10.10 -8.62
C ILE A 12 45.81 10.75 -8.23
N ALA A 13 45.09 11.20 -9.23
CA ALA A 13 43.71 11.64 -9.03
C ALA A 13 42.82 10.41 -8.86
N THR A 14 42.50 10.09 -7.62
CA THR A 14 41.45 9.09 -7.35
C THR A 14 40.12 9.72 -7.72
N ALA A 15 39.59 9.35 -8.87
CA ALA A 15 38.23 9.68 -9.23
C ALA A 15 37.29 8.83 -8.35
N LEU A 16 36.77 9.45 -7.31
CA LEU A 16 35.63 8.87 -6.57
C LEU A 16 34.42 8.89 -7.52
N SER A 17 34.16 7.77 -8.14
CA SER A 17 32.90 7.58 -8.86
C SER A 17 31.79 7.50 -7.81
N ALA A 18 31.17 8.62 -7.50
CA ALA A 18 29.92 8.62 -6.76
C ALA A 18 28.89 7.96 -7.68
N SER A 19 28.55 6.72 -7.40
CA SER A 19 27.40 6.10 -8.07
C SER A 19 26.18 6.92 -7.65
N ALA A 20 25.53 7.58 -8.60
CA ALA A 20 24.30 8.30 -8.33
C ALA A 20 23.28 7.29 -7.77
N GLN A 21 22.82 7.55 -6.56
CA GLN A 21 21.79 6.72 -5.93
C GLN A 21 20.55 6.74 -6.82
N LYS A 22 20.04 5.57 -7.15
CA LYS A 22 18.82 5.46 -7.97
C LYS A 22 17.66 6.15 -7.24
N ALA A 23 16.92 6.98 -7.96
CA ALA A 23 15.77 7.70 -7.42
C ALA A 23 14.74 6.70 -6.84
N ASP A 24 14.24 7.01 -5.65
CA ASP A 24 13.17 6.23 -5.01
C ASP A 24 11.85 6.95 -5.29
N VAL A 25 11.10 6.42 -6.25
CA VAL A 25 9.96 7.13 -6.84
C VAL A 25 8.74 7.07 -5.93
N GLY A 26 8.18 8.23 -5.64
CA GLY A 26 6.86 8.40 -5.03
C GLY A 26 6.04 9.40 -5.81
N TYR A 27 4.76 9.49 -5.47
CA TYR A 27 3.82 10.46 -6.05
C TYR A 27 3.22 11.28 -4.93
N ALA A 28 3.15 12.60 -5.14
CA ALA A 28 2.70 13.56 -4.14
C ALA A 28 1.53 14.37 -4.68
N ILE A 29 0.54 14.58 -3.83
CA ILE A 29 -0.54 15.56 -4.09
C ILE A 29 -0.06 16.88 -3.51
N THR A 30 0.07 17.90 -4.34
CA THR A 30 0.66 19.18 -3.95
C THR A 30 -0.21 20.37 -4.36
N GLY A 31 0.14 21.53 -3.84
CA GLY A 31 -0.34 22.82 -4.37
C GLY A 31 0.55 23.30 -5.53
N ASP A 32 0.38 24.58 -5.88
CA ASP A 32 1.11 25.19 -7.00
C ASP A 32 2.57 25.54 -6.64
N GLY A 33 2.88 25.63 -5.34
CA GLY A 33 4.21 25.98 -4.85
C GLY A 33 4.23 26.10 -3.34
N ASN A 34 5.22 26.79 -2.84
CA ASN A 34 5.40 27.01 -1.42
C ASN A 34 4.22 27.83 -0.85
N LYS A 35 3.67 27.38 0.27
CA LYS A 35 2.55 28.03 0.98
C LYS A 35 1.23 28.06 0.19
N ASP A 36 1.07 27.17 -0.77
CA ASP A 36 -0.20 26.98 -1.46
C ASP A 36 -0.97 25.82 -0.83
N PHE A 37 -2.23 26.03 -0.51
CA PHE A 37 -3.10 25.09 0.19
C PHE A 37 -4.18 24.50 -0.72
N ILE A 38 -3.94 24.50 -2.03
CA ILE A 38 -4.89 23.96 -3.02
C ILE A 38 -4.33 22.64 -3.56
N TRP A 39 -4.76 21.54 -2.99
CA TRP A 39 -4.21 20.20 -3.20
C TRP A 39 -4.83 19.56 -4.44
N MET A 40 -4.41 20.01 -5.62
CA MET A 40 -4.98 19.58 -6.90
C MET A 40 -3.93 19.15 -7.93
N ASN A 41 -2.65 19.21 -7.58
CA ASN A 41 -1.56 18.88 -8.51
C ASN A 41 -0.97 17.52 -8.15
N ILE A 42 -0.48 16.81 -9.17
CA ILE A 42 0.14 15.48 -9.01
C ILE A 42 1.59 15.58 -9.50
N ARG A 43 2.52 15.26 -8.61
CA ARG A 43 3.96 15.34 -8.91
C ARG A 43 4.65 14.04 -8.55
N GLU A 44 5.62 13.65 -9.37
CA GLU A 44 6.54 12.56 -9.05
C GLU A 44 7.67 13.15 -8.20
N VAL A 45 8.03 12.46 -7.13
CA VAL A 45 9.07 12.91 -6.21
C VAL A 45 10.10 11.81 -5.97
N ASP A 46 11.33 12.20 -5.72
CA ASP A 46 12.36 11.28 -5.21
C ASP A 46 12.23 11.24 -3.68
N LEU A 47 11.82 10.10 -3.17
CA LEU A 47 11.62 9.91 -1.72
C LEU A 47 12.92 9.93 -0.91
N ASN A 48 14.10 9.86 -1.54
CA ASN A 48 15.36 10.02 -0.82
C ASN A 48 15.60 11.48 -0.41
N THR A 49 15.04 12.43 -1.15
CA THR A 49 15.31 13.85 -0.97
C THR A 49 14.06 14.71 -0.83
N GLY A 50 12.88 14.21 -1.21
CA GLY A 50 11.68 15.02 -1.31
C GLY A 50 11.62 15.93 -2.53
N THR A 51 12.55 15.77 -3.46
CA THR A 51 12.66 16.65 -4.65
C THR A 51 11.66 16.22 -5.72
N VAL A 52 10.96 17.18 -6.31
CA VAL A 52 10.08 16.91 -7.45
C VAL A 52 10.92 16.56 -8.68
N THR A 53 10.72 15.40 -9.24
CA THR A 53 11.40 14.93 -10.45
C THR A 53 10.58 15.19 -11.70
N LYS A 54 9.24 15.23 -11.57
CA LYS A 54 8.35 15.46 -12.71
C LYS A 54 6.99 15.97 -12.22
N THR A 55 6.43 16.93 -12.93
CA THR A 55 5.04 17.36 -12.71
C THR A 55 4.16 16.61 -13.70
N LEU A 56 3.26 15.76 -13.19
CA LEU A 56 2.36 14.96 -14.03
C LEU A 56 1.09 15.71 -14.38
N PHE A 57 0.58 16.48 -13.43
CA PHE A 57 -0.64 17.25 -13.63
C PHE A 57 -0.58 18.50 -12.74
N GLU A 58 -0.72 19.65 -13.35
CA GLU A 58 -0.80 20.93 -12.66
C GLU A 58 -2.11 21.63 -13.06
N ARG A 59 -2.91 21.96 -12.06
CA ARG A 59 -4.24 22.57 -12.27
C ARG A 59 -4.11 23.82 -13.13
N SER A 60 -5.07 24.03 -14.00
CA SER A 60 -5.18 25.19 -14.90
C SER A 60 -4.06 25.28 -15.95
N LYS A 61 -3.12 24.35 -15.96
CA LYS A 61 -1.98 24.37 -16.91
C LYS A 61 -1.89 23.12 -17.77
N THR A 62 -2.06 21.94 -17.17
CA THR A 62 -1.87 20.68 -17.89
C THR A 62 -3.14 20.30 -18.64
N PRO A 63 -3.05 20.05 -19.95
CA PRO A 63 -4.19 19.49 -20.68
C PRO A 63 -4.48 18.08 -20.17
N TYR A 64 -5.72 17.61 -20.31
CA TYR A 64 -6.11 16.32 -19.77
C TYR A 64 -7.28 15.73 -20.54
N GLN A 65 -7.48 14.42 -20.34
CA GLN A 65 -8.73 13.73 -20.64
C GLN A 65 -9.25 13.11 -19.34
N LEU A 66 -10.54 13.25 -19.07
CA LEU A 66 -11.22 12.56 -17.98
C LEU A 66 -12.30 11.68 -18.60
N ILE A 67 -12.21 10.38 -18.40
CA ILE A 67 -13.09 9.38 -18.98
C ILE A 67 -13.93 8.75 -17.89
N ASP A 68 -15.25 8.88 -18.01
CA ASP A 68 -16.20 8.18 -17.15
C ASP A 68 -16.27 6.72 -17.61
N VAL A 69 -15.88 5.78 -16.75
CA VAL A 69 -15.79 4.36 -17.15
C VAL A 69 -17.16 3.72 -17.36
N ASN A 70 -18.23 4.27 -16.78
CA ASN A 70 -19.59 3.76 -16.97
C ASN A 70 -20.20 4.25 -18.27
N THR A 71 -20.14 5.57 -18.51
CA THR A 71 -20.84 6.23 -19.64
C THR A 71 -19.96 6.37 -20.87
N LYS A 72 -18.63 6.22 -20.71
CA LYS A 72 -17.62 6.47 -21.75
C LYS A 72 -17.51 7.93 -22.17
N LYS A 73 -18.18 8.85 -21.45
CA LYS A 73 -18.05 10.28 -21.69
C LYS A 73 -16.59 10.70 -21.48
N VAL A 74 -16.08 11.50 -22.42
CA VAL A 74 -14.74 12.08 -22.33
C VAL A 74 -14.89 13.59 -22.14
N THR A 75 -14.27 14.11 -21.09
CA THR A 75 -14.19 15.55 -20.82
C THR A 75 -12.73 15.96 -20.94
N THR A 76 -12.48 17.07 -21.64
CA THR A 76 -11.14 17.61 -21.85
C THR A 76 -11.03 19.01 -21.24
N ALA A 77 -9.81 19.51 -21.15
CA ALA A 77 -9.53 20.85 -20.65
C ALA A 77 -10.30 21.93 -21.41
N ASP A 78 -10.51 21.75 -22.72
CA ASP A 78 -11.22 22.71 -23.53
C ASP A 78 -12.71 22.84 -23.18
N ALA A 79 -13.28 21.79 -22.63
CA ALA A 79 -14.70 21.78 -22.23
C ALA A 79 -14.96 22.65 -20.98
N ILE A 80 -13.92 23.03 -20.22
CA ILE A 80 -14.05 23.74 -18.95
C ILE A 80 -13.29 25.09 -18.96
N LYS A 81 -13.16 25.70 -20.11
CA LYS A 81 -12.34 26.92 -20.26
C LYS A 81 -12.74 28.08 -19.33
N ASN A 82 -14.02 28.22 -19.04
CA ASN A 82 -14.53 29.31 -18.22
C ASN A 82 -15.22 28.81 -16.94
N GLY A 83 -15.07 27.55 -16.59
CA GLY A 83 -15.72 26.96 -15.42
C GLY A 83 -14.91 27.11 -14.14
N ASN A 84 -15.60 27.03 -13.01
CA ASN A 84 -14.96 26.99 -11.71
C ASN A 84 -14.48 25.56 -11.42
N ILE A 85 -13.17 25.34 -11.54
CA ILE A 85 -12.57 24.01 -11.36
C ILE A 85 -12.73 23.44 -9.95
N PHE A 86 -13.04 24.29 -8.97
CA PHE A 86 -13.24 23.82 -7.58
C PHE A 86 -14.62 23.23 -7.34
N SER A 87 -15.58 23.53 -8.21
CA SER A 87 -16.96 23.07 -8.03
C SER A 87 -17.46 22.16 -9.15
N THR A 88 -16.72 22.01 -10.23
CA THR A 88 -17.14 21.13 -11.33
C THR A 88 -16.69 19.69 -11.08
N THR A 89 -17.60 18.75 -11.25
CA THR A 89 -17.30 17.31 -11.16
C THR A 89 -16.51 16.79 -12.37
N ASP A 90 -16.46 17.56 -13.44
CA ASP A 90 -15.79 17.17 -14.69
C ASP A 90 -14.30 17.57 -14.73
N TYR A 91 -13.75 18.10 -13.63
CA TYR A 91 -12.33 18.41 -13.52
C TYR A 91 -11.62 17.30 -12.75
N PRO A 92 -10.44 16.79 -13.22
CA PRO A 92 -9.84 15.58 -12.67
C PRO A 92 -9.64 15.56 -11.15
N THR A 93 -9.15 16.65 -10.56
CA THR A 93 -8.80 16.74 -9.13
C THR A 93 -9.72 17.65 -8.32
N SER A 94 -10.87 18.06 -8.88
CA SER A 94 -11.90 18.73 -8.10
C SER A 94 -12.52 17.74 -7.09
N THR A 95 -12.79 18.14 -5.84
CA THR A 95 -12.61 19.51 -5.34
C THR A 95 -11.20 19.74 -4.80
N PHE A 96 -10.61 18.77 -4.19
CA PHE A 96 -9.25 18.62 -3.70
C PHE A 96 -9.01 17.13 -3.53
N VAL A 97 -7.74 16.73 -3.44
CA VAL A 97 -7.37 15.34 -3.21
C VAL A 97 -6.61 15.25 -1.88
N ALA A 98 -7.09 14.41 -0.98
CA ALA A 98 -6.45 14.14 0.31
C ALA A 98 -6.09 12.66 0.50
N ALA A 99 -6.33 11.83 -0.52
CA ALA A 99 -6.02 10.40 -0.44
C ALA A 99 -5.67 9.87 -1.82
N ALA A 100 -4.50 9.26 -1.93
CA ALA A 100 -4.03 8.63 -3.16
C ALA A 100 -3.29 7.34 -2.86
N ALA A 101 -3.27 6.42 -3.81
CA ALA A 101 -2.63 5.12 -3.66
C ALA A 101 -2.05 4.65 -4.99
N LEU A 102 -0.82 4.15 -4.96
CA LEU A 102 -0.12 3.70 -6.17
C LEU A 102 -0.34 2.20 -6.41
N ASP A 103 -0.94 1.87 -7.52
CA ASP A 103 -0.86 0.52 -8.09
C ASP A 103 0.38 0.47 -8.98
N ALA A 104 1.50 0.00 -8.39
CA ALA A 104 2.78 -0.02 -9.07
C ALA A 104 2.79 -1.00 -10.27
N ARG A 105 2.08 -2.12 -10.17
CA ARG A 105 1.96 -3.11 -11.24
C ARG A 105 1.16 -2.59 -12.43
N GLY A 106 -0.01 -2.02 -12.12
CA GLY A 106 -0.90 -1.47 -13.15
C GLY A 106 -0.50 -0.10 -13.66
N LYS A 107 0.49 0.53 -13.03
CA LYS A 107 0.97 1.90 -13.33
C LYS A 107 -0.20 2.89 -13.31
N LYS A 108 -0.93 2.88 -12.19
CA LYS A 108 -2.09 3.76 -11.97
C LYS A 108 -2.00 4.38 -10.58
N LEU A 109 -2.27 5.67 -10.52
CA LEU A 109 -2.41 6.37 -9.24
C LEU A 109 -3.89 6.55 -8.98
N TYR A 110 -4.42 5.81 -8.00
CA TYR A 110 -5.81 5.91 -7.56
C TYR A 110 -5.97 7.03 -6.56
N PHE A 111 -7.11 7.71 -6.58
CA PHE A 111 -7.42 8.74 -5.61
C PHE A 111 -8.94 8.96 -5.54
N THR A 112 -9.36 9.65 -4.48
CA THR A 112 -10.76 10.07 -4.33
C THR A 112 -10.80 11.58 -4.20
N PRO A 113 -11.42 12.30 -5.15
CA PRO A 113 -11.66 13.72 -4.92
C PRO A 113 -12.57 13.89 -3.70
N MET A 114 -12.22 14.82 -2.83
CA MET A 114 -13.00 15.05 -1.61
C MET A 114 -14.43 15.45 -1.97
N ARG A 115 -15.41 14.97 -1.20
CA ARG A 115 -16.83 15.33 -1.27
C ARG A 115 -17.59 14.87 -2.52
N MET A 116 -17.00 13.96 -3.32
CA MET A 116 -17.62 13.64 -4.61
C MET A 116 -18.17 12.20 -4.73
N GLY A 117 -17.81 11.29 -3.86
CA GLY A 117 -18.30 9.90 -3.93
C GLY A 117 -17.84 9.16 -5.18
N GLU A 118 -16.63 9.43 -5.65
CA GLU A 118 -16.06 8.83 -6.85
C GLU A 118 -14.67 8.29 -6.59
N LEU A 119 -14.37 7.14 -7.20
CA LEU A 119 -12.99 6.64 -7.30
C LEU A 119 -12.44 7.07 -8.65
N ARG A 120 -11.29 7.71 -8.64
CA ARG A 120 -10.60 8.15 -9.85
C ARG A 120 -9.20 7.55 -9.92
N TRP A 121 -8.62 7.55 -11.12
CA TRP A 121 -7.21 7.19 -11.26
C TRP A 121 -6.59 7.88 -12.47
N LEU A 122 -5.29 8.12 -12.33
CA LEU A 122 -4.43 8.62 -13.39
C LEU A 122 -3.66 7.44 -13.98
N ASP A 123 -3.72 7.28 -15.31
CA ASP A 123 -2.85 6.36 -16.02
C ASP A 123 -1.44 6.98 -16.05
N LEU A 124 -0.47 6.32 -15.43
CA LEU A 124 0.91 6.83 -15.36
C LEU A 124 1.68 6.65 -16.66
N ASN A 125 1.12 5.93 -17.65
CA ASN A 125 1.67 5.87 -19.01
C ASN A 125 1.19 7.09 -19.80
N ILE A 126 1.70 8.27 -19.44
CA ILE A 126 1.28 9.53 -20.06
C ILE A 126 1.90 9.64 -21.45
N LYS A 127 1.05 9.82 -22.46
CA LYS A 127 1.44 9.96 -23.87
C LYS A 127 1.32 11.41 -24.30
N ASN A 128 2.35 11.91 -24.98
CA ASN A 128 2.36 13.26 -25.58
C ASN A 128 2.03 14.38 -24.57
N GLY A 129 2.40 14.21 -23.31
CA GLY A 129 2.21 15.22 -22.27
C GLY A 129 0.76 15.43 -21.82
N THR A 130 -0.19 14.60 -22.29
CA THR A 130 -1.60 14.72 -21.91
C THR A 130 -2.00 13.53 -21.01
N PRO A 131 -2.13 13.74 -19.70
CA PRO A 131 -2.58 12.66 -18.81
C PRO A 131 -4.03 12.27 -19.08
N THR A 132 -4.30 10.98 -18.96
CA THR A 132 -5.65 10.41 -19.02
C THR A 132 -6.07 9.99 -17.61
N PHE A 133 -7.17 10.56 -17.17
CA PHE A 133 -7.83 10.22 -15.90
C PHE A 133 -9.08 9.42 -16.18
N TYR A 134 -9.42 8.57 -15.24
CA TYR A 134 -10.66 7.79 -15.26
C TYR A 134 -11.45 8.10 -13.99
N THR A 135 -12.77 8.09 -14.11
CA THR A 135 -13.65 8.25 -12.94
C THR A 135 -14.70 7.16 -12.92
N LEU A 136 -14.96 6.64 -11.73
CA LEU A 136 -16.00 5.65 -11.44
C LEU A 136 -16.87 6.17 -10.30
N ARG A 137 -18.10 6.54 -10.62
CA ARG A 137 -19.09 6.85 -9.59
C ARG A 137 -19.67 5.54 -9.05
N SER A 138 -19.82 5.46 -7.75
CA SER A 138 -20.31 4.23 -7.10
C SER A 138 -21.32 4.59 -6.01
N GLU A 139 -22.44 3.89 -5.98
CA GLU A 139 -23.43 3.99 -4.90
C GLU A 139 -22.82 3.64 -3.54
N VAL A 140 -21.81 2.76 -3.53
CA VAL A 140 -21.10 2.38 -2.30
C VAL A 140 -20.41 3.60 -1.67
N LEU A 141 -20.00 4.59 -2.48
CA LEU A 141 -19.31 5.80 -2.02
C LEU A 141 -20.24 7.00 -1.80
N ASN A 142 -21.56 6.81 -1.89
CA ASN A 142 -22.50 7.94 -1.75
C ASN A 142 -22.40 8.65 -0.39
N PHE A 143 -21.93 7.96 0.65
CA PHE A 143 -21.70 8.59 1.95
C PHE A 143 -20.69 9.75 1.86
N SER A 144 -19.76 9.71 0.92
CA SER A 144 -18.74 10.77 0.74
C SER A 144 -19.15 11.84 -0.29
N ASN A 145 -20.34 11.74 -0.85
CA ASN A 145 -20.87 12.77 -1.76
C ASN A 145 -21.46 13.92 -0.93
N THR A 146 -20.58 14.82 -0.47
CA THR A 146 -20.91 15.88 0.50
C THR A 146 -20.56 17.27 -0.03
N MET A 147 -20.76 17.51 -1.34
CA MET A 147 -20.39 18.76 -2.01
C MET A 147 -20.97 20.00 -1.32
N ASN A 148 -22.17 19.89 -0.76
CA ASN A 148 -22.88 20.99 -0.13
C ASN A 148 -22.78 21.01 1.40
N SER A 149 -21.85 20.23 1.95
CA SER A 149 -21.69 20.10 3.41
C SER A 149 -20.31 20.57 3.86
N ALA A 150 -20.25 21.23 5.00
CA ALA A 150 -19.00 21.58 5.67
C ALA A 150 -18.47 20.42 6.53
N ASP A 151 -19.26 19.35 6.70
CA ASP A 151 -18.86 18.19 7.50
C ASP A 151 -17.79 17.38 6.76
N GLU A 152 -16.66 17.19 7.40
CA GLU A 152 -15.52 16.47 6.84
C GLU A 152 -15.43 15.00 7.31
N ALA A 153 -16.36 14.57 8.17
CA ALA A 153 -16.31 13.24 8.78
C ALA A 153 -16.25 12.11 7.74
N LYS A 154 -17.05 12.24 6.68
CA LYS A 154 -17.19 11.21 5.64
C LYS A 154 -16.24 11.37 4.46
N ASN A 155 -15.37 12.37 4.48
CA ASN A 155 -14.34 12.48 3.43
C ASN A 155 -13.33 11.31 3.56
N ILE A 156 -13.01 10.71 2.43
CA ILE A 156 -11.92 9.71 2.37
C ILE A 156 -10.61 10.50 2.34
N THR A 157 -9.77 10.29 3.35
CA THR A 157 -8.50 11.02 3.50
C THR A 157 -7.29 10.09 3.62
N ARG A 158 -7.49 8.78 3.62
CA ARG A 158 -6.42 7.79 3.76
C ARG A 158 -6.64 6.68 2.74
N MET A 159 -5.61 6.32 1.97
CA MET A 159 -5.73 5.29 0.93
C MET A 159 -4.39 4.59 0.69
N VAL A 160 -4.44 3.28 0.40
CA VAL A 160 -3.24 2.51 0.04
C VAL A 160 -3.62 1.32 -0.85
N ILE A 161 -2.68 0.89 -1.71
CA ILE A 161 -2.77 -0.42 -2.36
C ILE A 161 -1.93 -1.41 -1.52
N ALA A 162 -2.56 -2.46 -1.03
CA ALA A 162 -1.93 -3.46 -0.18
C ALA A 162 -1.24 -4.56 -1.01
N PRO A 163 -0.40 -5.43 -0.38
CA PRO A 163 0.31 -6.47 -1.14
C PRO A 163 -0.59 -7.47 -1.87
N ASN A 164 -1.84 -7.60 -1.45
CA ASN A 164 -2.81 -8.46 -2.16
C ASN A 164 -3.32 -7.83 -3.47
N GLY A 165 -2.85 -6.63 -3.82
CA GLY A 165 -3.25 -5.91 -5.02
C GLY A 165 -4.57 -5.15 -4.89
N LYS A 166 -5.20 -5.19 -3.74
CA LYS A 166 -6.44 -4.44 -3.49
C LYS A 166 -6.14 -3.08 -2.91
N GLY A 167 -6.98 -2.11 -3.24
CA GLY A 167 -6.96 -0.80 -2.61
C GLY A 167 -7.83 -0.78 -1.36
N TYR A 168 -7.39 0.00 -0.38
CA TYR A 168 -8.16 0.28 0.85
C TYR A 168 -8.21 1.78 1.06
N ALA A 169 -9.36 2.26 1.52
CA ALA A 169 -9.58 3.69 1.78
C ALA A 169 -10.41 3.84 3.06
N VAL A 170 -10.13 4.91 3.82
CA VAL A 170 -10.79 5.13 5.12
C VAL A 170 -11.24 6.57 5.23
N THR A 171 -12.48 6.76 5.74
CA THR A 171 -13.04 8.10 6.03
C THR A 171 -12.37 8.71 7.28
N ASN A 172 -12.47 10.03 7.39
CA ASN A 172 -11.94 10.76 8.55
C ASN A 172 -12.42 10.17 9.88
N ASP A 173 -13.71 9.90 9.99
CA ASP A 173 -14.32 9.39 11.22
C ASP A 173 -14.18 7.86 11.36
N ALA A 174 -13.45 7.22 10.44
CA ALA A 174 -13.22 5.77 10.43
C ALA A 174 -14.51 4.92 10.38
N SER A 175 -15.64 5.52 9.99
CA SER A 175 -16.91 4.79 9.91
C SER A 175 -17.03 3.92 8.65
N HIS A 176 -16.13 4.11 7.68
CA HIS A 176 -16.11 3.32 6.44
C HIS A 176 -14.68 2.92 6.10
N LEU A 177 -14.43 1.60 6.09
CA LEU A 177 -13.26 1.00 5.47
C LEU A 177 -13.71 0.47 4.12
N ILE A 178 -13.21 1.06 3.06
CA ILE A 178 -13.55 0.69 1.69
C ILE A 178 -12.44 -0.20 1.13
N GLU A 179 -12.84 -1.28 0.46
CA GLU A 179 -11.94 -2.15 -0.32
C GLU A 179 -12.30 -2.00 -1.79
N PHE A 180 -11.31 -1.90 -2.67
CA PHE A 180 -11.57 -1.88 -4.11
C PHE A 180 -10.53 -2.72 -4.88
N THR A 181 -10.95 -3.28 -6.00
CA THR A 181 -10.03 -3.99 -6.89
C THR A 181 -9.37 -2.99 -7.86
N THR A 182 -8.16 -3.33 -8.31
CA THR A 182 -7.45 -2.53 -9.31
C THR A 182 -7.58 -3.22 -10.66
N GLY A 183 -8.25 -2.62 -11.57
CA GLY A 183 -8.48 -3.20 -12.90
C GLY A 183 -9.17 -2.21 -13.80
N LYS A 184 -9.67 -2.69 -14.92
CA LYS A 184 -10.38 -1.84 -15.90
C LYS A 184 -11.70 -1.32 -15.33
N MET A 185 -12.33 -2.10 -14.46
CA MET A 185 -13.58 -1.74 -13.80
C MET A 185 -13.46 -2.15 -12.33
N PRO A 186 -13.00 -1.25 -11.46
CA PRO A 186 -12.87 -1.57 -10.03
C PRO A 186 -14.21 -2.00 -9.41
N VAL A 187 -14.17 -3.02 -8.58
CA VAL A 187 -15.28 -3.42 -7.73
C VAL A 187 -15.03 -2.83 -6.35
N ILE A 188 -15.99 -2.06 -5.85
CA ILE A 188 -15.87 -1.31 -4.59
C ILE A 188 -16.80 -1.96 -3.56
N LYS A 189 -16.27 -2.18 -2.36
CA LYS A 189 -17.02 -2.74 -1.22
C LYS A 189 -16.79 -1.88 0.02
N ASP A 190 -17.85 -1.66 0.76
CA ASP A 190 -17.78 -1.06 2.09
C ASP A 190 -17.72 -2.20 3.12
N LEU A 191 -16.59 -2.31 3.82
CA LEU A 191 -16.39 -3.34 4.84
C LEU A 191 -16.97 -2.91 6.19
N GLY A 192 -17.35 -1.64 6.32
CA GLY A 192 -17.94 -1.09 7.54
C GLY A 192 -16.94 -0.31 8.39
N SER A 193 -17.35 0.03 9.58
CA SER A 193 -16.61 0.87 10.51
C SER A 193 -15.37 0.17 11.05
N LEU A 194 -14.27 0.91 11.23
CA LEU A 194 -13.15 0.43 12.03
C LEU A 194 -13.58 0.32 13.50
N ILE A 195 -12.91 -0.55 14.23
CA ILE A 195 -13.21 -0.89 15.62
C ILE A 195 -11.96 -0.64 16.47
N ASP A 196 -12.07 0.16 17.50
CA ASP A 196 -10.95 0.38 18.41
C ASP A 196 -10.58 -0.91 19.15
N ALA A 197 -9.29 -1.21 19.19
CA ALA A 197 -8.78 -2.28 20.04
C ALA A 197 -8.96 -1.93 21.52
N GLU A 198 -9.20 -2.93 22.35
CA GLU A 198 -9.38 -2.72 23.81
C GLU A 198 -8.17 -2.05 24.46
N GLU A 199 -6.97 -2.36 23.97
CA GLU A 199 -5.72 -1.80 24.49
C GLU A 199 -5.47 -0.33 24.13
N ASN A 200 -6.31 0.31 23.33
CA ASN A 200 -6.09 1.71 22.91
C ASN A 200 -6.17 2.73 24.05
N LYS A 201 -6.72 2.35 25.20
CA LYS A 201 -6.75 3.19 26.42
C LYS A 201 -7.32 4.59 26.17
N GLY A 202 -8.39 4.66 25.38
CA GLY A 202 -9.11 5.90 25.12
C GLY A 202 -8.64 6.70 23.90
N VAL A 203 -7.62 6.25 23.18
CA VAL A 203 -7.24 6.87 21.92
C VAL A 203 -8.02 6.19 20.79
N SER A 204 -9.14 6.80 20.38
CA SER A 204 -10.00 6.23 19.35
C SER A 204 -9.55 6.61 17.94
N ILE A 205 -9.62 5.64 17.02
CA ILE A 205 -9.39 5.88 15.58
C ILE A 205 -10.42 6.87 14.99
N ALA A 206 -11.60 6.95 15.61
CA ALA A 206 -12.68 7.82 15.14
C ALA A 206 -12.58 9.27 15.67
N ASN A 207 -11.73 9.53 16.66
CA ASN A 207 -11.69 10.82 17.35
C ASN A 207 -11.10 11.91 16.45
N LYS A 208 -11.84 12.99 16.28
CA LYS A 208 -11.45 14.10 15.40
C LYS A 208 -10.11 14.72 15.80
N CYS A 209 -9.91 14.92 17.11
CA CYS A 209 -8.71 15.64 17.61
C CYS A 209 -7.43 14.82 17.51
N THR A 210 -7.50 13.50 17.59
CA THR A 210 -6.31 12.64 17.60
C THR A 210 -6.08 11.91 16.27
N SER A 211 -7.13 11.62 15.51
CA SER A 211 -7.07 10.54 14.53
C SER A 211 -7.53 10.89 13.13
N TRP A 212 -8.16 12.06 12.91
CA TRP A 212 -8.60 12.45 11.57
C TRP A 212 -7.43 12.88 10.69
N GLY A 213 -7.64 12.79 9.38
CA GLY A 213 -6.64 13.16 8.38
C GLY A 213 -5.47 12.19 8.34
N GLY A 214 -4.39 12.66 7.76
CA GLY A 214 -3.20 11.85 7.62
C GLY A 214 -3.23 10.99 6.38
N ASP A 215 -2.55 9.85 6.44
CA ASP A 215 -2.39 8.97 5.29
C ASP A 215 -2.34 7.52 5.73
N MET A 216 -2.31 6.61 4.76
CA MET A 216 -2.29 5.18 5.01
C MET A 216 -1.24 4.48 4.17
N ILE A 217 -0.47 3.60 4.81
CA ILE A 217 0.50 2.72 4.16
C ILE A 217 0.18 1.28 4.57
N ALA A 218 0.86 0.31 3.96
CA ALA A 218 0.64 -1.11 4.26
C ALA A 218 1.95 -1.81 4.57
N ASP A 219 1.89 -2.92 5.30
CA ASP A 219 3.04 -3.80 5.44
C ASP A 219 2.93 -5.00 4.49
N ALA A 220 4.05 -5.70 4.33
CA ALA A 220 4.15 -6.85 3.42
C ALA A 220 3.29 -8.05 3.87
N PHE A 221 2.76 -8.00 5.10
CA PHE A 221 1.86 -9.03 5.63
C PHE A 221 0.38 -8.66 5.48
N GLY A 222 0.10 -7.47 4.90
CA GLY A 222 -1.26 -7.03 4.60
C GLY A 222 -1.96 -6.25 5.70
N LYS A 223 -1.25 -5.84 6.75
CA LYS A 223 -1.81 -4.88 7.73
C LYS A 223 -1.72 -3.48 7.15
N LEU A 224 -2.68 -2.66 7.53
CA LEU A 224 -2.74 -1.26 7.12
C LEU A 224 -2.28 -0.39 8.29
N TYR A 225 -1.60 0.71 8.00
CA TYR A 225 -1.08 1.63 9.01
C TYR A 225 -1.60 3.02 8.68
N ILE A 226 -2.36 3.61 9.59
CA ILE A 226 -2.77 5.01 9.47
C ILE A 226 -1.81 5.85 10.32
N VAL A 227 -1.23 6.87 9.68
CA VAL A 227 -0.52 7.95 10.36
C VAL A 227 -1.47 9.14 10.31
N SER A 228 -2.10 9.49 11.44
CA SER A 228 -3.08 10.57 11.47
C SER A 228 -2.41 11.95 11.36
N ALA A 229 -3.17 12.96 11.00
CA ALA A 229 -2.66 14.34 10.93
C ALA A 229 -2.04 14.79 12.27
N ASN A 230 -2.56 14.31 13.39
CA ASN A 230 -2.01 14.58 14.72
C ASN A 230 -0.98 13.54 15.18
N LYS A 231 -0.34 12.86 14.21
CA LYS A 231 0.86 12.04 14.44
C LYS A 231 0.61 10.74 15.18
N ASN A 232 -0.63 10.32 15.39
CA ASN A 232 -0.95 9.04 15.99
C ASN A 232 -0.86 7.93 14.93
N VAL A 233 -0.28 6.82 15.31
CA VAL A 233 -0.11 5.66 14.43
C VAL A 233 -1.04 4.55 14.88
N PHE A 234 -1.84 4.03 13.96
CA PHE A 234 -2.72 2.87 14.18
C PHE A 234 -2.34 1.78 13.21
N VAL A 235 -2.37 0.52 13.68
CA VAL A 235 -2.27 -0.65 12.82
C VAL A 235 -3.65 -1.28 12.72
N ILE A 236 -4.09 -1.56 11.52
CA ILE A 236 -5.43 -2.07 11.23
C ILE A 236 -5.32 -3.43 10.56
N ASP A 237 -6.06 -4.39 11.06
CA ASP A 237 -6.29 -5.64 10.37
C ASP A 237 -7.54 -5.47 9.49
N PRO A 238 -7.40 -5.46 8.16
CA PRO A 238 -8.56 -5.22 7.29
C PRO A 238 -9.63 -6.32 7.37
N GLN A 239 -9.29 -7.50 7.87
CA GLN A 239 -10.25 -8.59 8.00
C GLN A 239 -11.14 -8.44 9.22
N THR A 240 -10.55 -8.05 10.36
CA THR A 240 -11.30 -7.84 11.61
C THR A 240 -11.77 -6.40 11.76
N ARG A 241 -11.17 -5.47 11.01
CA ARG A 241 -11.37 -4.02 11.10
C ARG A 241 -10.92 -3.44 12.44
N ILE A 242 -10.13 -4.19 13.22
CA ILE A 242 -9.61 -3.71 14.49
C ILE A 242 -8.44 -2.77 14.26
N ALA A 243 -8.51 -1.58 14.84
CA ALA A 243 -7.49 -0.55 14.80
C ALA A 243 -6.79 -0.46 16.14
N THR A 244 -5.51 -0.79 16.17
CA THR A 244 -4.69 -0.78 17.39
C THR A 244 -3.78 0.45 17.39
N HIS A 245 -3.90 1.30 18.40
CA HIS A 245 -3.05 2.48 18.58
C HIS A 245 -1.64 2.03 18.98
N LYS A 246 -0.64 2.45 18.20
CA LYS A 246 0.77 2.08 18.45
C LYS A 246 1.57 3.18 19.14
N GLY A 247 1.06 4.40 19.13
CA GLY A 247 1.74 5.54 19.76
C GLY A 247 1.66 6.79 18.90
N THR A 248 2.37 7.82 19.33
CA THR A 248 2.43 9.13 18.67
C THR A 248 3.85 9.39 18.20
N ILE A 249 4.01 9.84 16.96
CA ILE A 249 5.32 10.20 16.40
C ILE A 249 5.85 11.43 17.13
N LYS A 250 7.09 11.33 17.62
CA LYS A 250 7.83 12.41 18.29
C LYS A 250 8.87 12.99 17.33
N GLY A 251 9.36 14.19 17.65
CA GLY A 251 10.42 14.83 16.86
C GLY A 251 9.94 15.66 15.67
N LEU A 252 8.65 15.65 15.39
CA LEU A 252 8.08 16.56 14.39
C LEU A 252 7.83 17.92 15.01
N PRO A 253 7.94 19.02 14.24
CA PRO A 253 7.59 20.35 14.76
C PRO A 253 6.19 20.40 15.35
N ALA A 254 5.96 21.29 16.32
CA ALA A 254 4.70 21.34 17.08
C ALA A 254 3.48 21.49 16.16
N GLN A 255 3.57 22.35 15.15
CA GLN A 255 2.46 22.64 14.25
C GLN A 255 2.38 21.73 13.02
N TYR A 256 3.28 20.75 12.93
CA TYR A 256 3.35 19.82 11.79
C TYR A 256 2.14 18.88 11.81
N THR A 257 1.37 18.88 10.74
CA THR A 257 0.38 17.83 10.51
C THR A 257 0.97 16.79 9.57
N ALA A 258 0.90 15.51 9.94
CA ALA A 258 1.38 14.42 9.08
C ALA A 258 0.26 14.08 8.09
N ASN A 259 0.38 14.54 6.87
CA ASN A 259 -0.70 14.40 5.87
C ASN A 259 -0.39 13.36 4.79
N GLY A 260 0.88 13.21 4.42
CA GLY A 260 1.29 12.17 3.47
C GLY A 260 2.25 11.20 4.12
N ALA A 261 2.15 9.93 3.76
CA ALA A 261 3.04 8.88 4.25
C ALA A 261 3.43 7.93 3.12
N ALA A 262 4.69 7.49 3.13
CA ALA A 262 5.21 6.52 2.18
C ALA A 262 6.24 5.64 2.90
N VAL A 263 6.66 4.56 2.25
CA VAL A 263 7.66 3.65 2.81
C VAL A 263 8.99 3.86 2.09
N ALA A 264 10.01 4.21 2.84
CA ALA A 264 11.38 4.42 2.33
C ALA A 264 12.02 3.10 1.89
N ALA A 265 13.11 3.19 1.11
CA ALA A 265 13.85 2.02 0.64
C ALA A 265 14.43 1.17 1.77
N ASP A 266 14.74 1.76 2.92
CA ASP A 266 15.26 1.04 4.09
C ASP A 266 14.15 0.42 4.95
N GLY A 267 12.88 0.76 4.68
CA GLY A 267 11.72 0.24 5.39
C GLY A 267 11.14 1.20 6.43
N ASP A 268 11.75 2.37 6.60
CA ASP A 268 11.21 3.40 7.49
C ASP A 268 10.01 4.12 6.85
N ILE A 269 9.25 4.83 7.67
CA ILE A 269 8.14 5.66 7.18
C ILE A 269 8.67 7.04 6.81
N ILE A 270 8.25 7.58 5.68
CA ILE A 270 8.45 8.98 5.30
C ILE A 270 7.14 9.69 5.54
N VAL A 271 7.18 10.86 6.17
CA VAL A 271 5.98 11.70 6.34
C VAL A 271 6.19 13.09 5.76
N THR A 272 5.09 13.66 5.24
CA THR A 272 5.03 15.01 4.72
C THR A 272 3.88 15.76 5.39
N SER A 273 3.87 17.07 5.20
CA SER A 273 2.84 17.93 5.79
C SER A 273 2.14 18.77 4.73
N ALA A 274 0.83 18.94 4.88
CA ALA A 274 0.05 19.87 4.06
C ALA A 274 0.19 21.32 4.53
N ASN A 275 0.65 21.54 5.77
CA ASN A 275 0.70 22.88 6.34
C ASN A 275 2.10 23.35 6.76
N PHE A 276 3.11 22.47 6.70
CA PHE A 276 4.46 22.80 7.16
C PHE A 276 5.44 22.66 5.98
N PHE A 277 6.10 23.72 5.58
CA PHE A 277 6.84 23.83 4.33
C PHE A 277 8.35 23.75 4.56
N GLU A 278 8.82 22.78 5.32
CA GLU A 278 10.23 22.64 5.67
C GLU A 278 10.82 21.27 5.32
N GLY A 279 10.17 20.53 4.46
CA GLY A 279 10.69 19.25 3.96
C GLY A 279 10.06 18.03 4.58
N TYR A 280 10.61 16.89 4.21
CA TYR A 280 10.11 15.57 4.59
C TYR A 280 10.83 15.08 5.85
N TYR A 281 10.20 14.19 6.59
CA TYR A 281 10.76 13.55 7.78
C TYR A 281 10.71 12.04 7.62
N LYS A 282 11.77 11.38 8.12
CA LYS A 282 11.84 9.92 8.19
C LYS A 282 11.57 9.50 9.63
N VAL A 283 10.76 8.47 9.79
CA VAL A 283 10.31 8.02 11.12
C VAL A 283 10.76 6.58 11.37
N UNK A 284 11.51 6.31 12.34
CA UNK A 284 11.92 5.07 12.85
C UNK A 284 11.40 4.99 14.23
N ASP A 285 10.95 3.98 14.62
CA ASP A 285 10.50 3.76 15.99
C ASP A 285 9.73 4.95 16.60
N LEU A 286 8.76 5.46 15.88
CA LEU A 286 7.94 6.62 16.27
C LEU A 286 8.76 7.88 16.56
N THR A 287 9.98 7.96 16.10
CA THR A 287 10.80 9.18 16.22
C THR A 287 11.14 9.71 14.82
N ALA A 288 10.79 10.95 14.59
CA ALA A 288 10.98 11.61 13.31
C ALA A 288 12.32 12.38 13.26
N VAL A 289 13.02 12.26 12.14
CA VAL A 289 14.24 13.02 11.86
C VAL A 289 14.07 13.68 10.50
N LYS A 290 14.37 14.96 10.41
CA LYS A 290 14.27 15.71 9.16
C LYS A 290 15.23 15.12 8.13
N MET A 291 14.76 14.93 6.91
CA MET A 291 15.59 14.44 5.81
C MET A 291 16.46 15.57 5.28
N GLU A 292 17.75 15.28 5.10
CA GLU A 292 18.70 16.26 4.60
C GLU A 292 18.66 16.37 3.08
N GLY A 293 19.10 17.53 2.57
CA GLY A 293 19.31 17.74 1.16
C GLY A 293 18.05 18.03 0.34
N SER A 294 16.92 18.27 0.99
CA SER A 294 15.71 18.57 0.25
C SER A 294 15.39 20.05 0.24
N ASP A 295 15.47 20.67 -0.92
CA ASP A 295 14.86 21.97 -1.18
C ASP A 295 13.40 21.74 -1.61
N VAL A 296 12.59 21.30 -0.68
CA VAL A 296 11.19 20.98 -0.99
C VAL A 296 10.43 22.28 -1.27
N LYS A 297 10.06 22.47 -2.52
CA LYS A 297 9.28 23.63 -2.95
C LYS A 297 7.79 23.45 -2.71
N TYR A 298 7.35 22.21 -2.56
CA TYR A 298 5.93 21.90 -2.49
C TYR A 298 5.64 21.11 -1.22
N ASN A 299 4.63 21.51 -0.50
CA ASN A 299 4.00 20.67 0.50
C ASN A 299 3.30 19.52 -0.17
N ALA A 300 3.01 18.47 0.60
CA ALA A 300 2.22 17.37 0.09
C ALA A 300 1.07 17.06 1.05
N ALA A 301 -0.13 17.05 0.52
CA ALA A 301 -1.33 16.64 1.26
C ALA A 301 -1.44 15.11 1.32
N ASP A 302 -0.68 14.42 0.47
CA ASP A 302 -0.69 12.96 0.40
C ASP A 302 0.56 12.48 -0.32
N LEU A 303 1.02 11.26 0.02
CA LEU A 303 2.10 10.56 -0.67
C LEU A 303 1.66 9.15 -1.05
N ALA A 304 2.18 8.63 -2.15
CA ALA A 304 1.94 7.25 -2.53
C ALA A 304 3.20 6.63 -3.14
N ASN A 305 3.52 5.41 -2.74
CA ASN A 305 4.53 4.62 -3.45
C ASN A 305 4.18 3.13 -3.38
N GLY A 306 4.98 2.28 -4.01
CA GLY A 306 4.70 0.85 -4.14
C GLY A 306 5.46 -0.03 -3.14
N ARG A 307 6.06 0.55 -2.09
CA ARG A 307 6.79 -0.22 -1.09
C ARG A 307 5.89 -0.55 0.10
N PHE A 308 6.28 -1.60 0.82
CA PHE A 308 5.57 -2.04 2.03
C PHE A 308 6.51 -2.04 3.22
N LEU A 309 5.98 -1.71 4.39
CA LEU A 309 6.69 -1.92 5.65
C LEU A 309 6.98 -3.42 5.82
N LEU A 310 8.04 -3.76 6.56
CA LEU A 310 8.39 -5.14 6.90
C LEU A 310 8.64 -6.03 5.66
N GLN A 311 9.01 -5.42 4.52
CA GLN A 311 9.29 -6.20 3.30
C GLN A 311 10.48 -7.14 3.50
N LYS A 312 11.53 -6.67 4.18
CA LYS A 312 12.73 -7.47 4.45
C LYS A 312 12.39 -8.70 5.32
N GLU A 313 11.49 -8.51 6.28
CA GLU A 313 11.03 -9.58 7.18
C GLU A 313 10.20 -10.61 6.40
N ALA A 314 9.33 -10.13 5.52
CA ALA A 314 8.55 -11.02 4.65
C ALA A 314 9.44 -11.80 3.68
N ASP A 315 10.44 -11.13 3.11
CA ASP A 315 11.40 -11.77 2.19
C ASP A 315 12.21 -12.85 2.90
N LYS A 316 12.65 -12.61 4.13
CA LYS A 316 13.35 -13.60 4.94
C LYS A 316 12.47 -14.82 5.23
N THR A 317 11.19 -14.58 5.56
CA THR A 317 10.23 -15.66 5.80
C THR A 317 10.08 -16.52 4.54
N ASN A 318 10.05 -15.89 3.36
CA ASN A 318 9.92 -16.58 2.09
C ASN A 318 11.23 -17.28 1.66
N GLN A 319 12.38 -16.82 2.16
CA GLN A 319 13.70 -17.38 1.85
C GLN A 319 14.10 -18.52 2.78
N LEU A 320 13.37 -18.76 3.88
CA LEU A 320 13.65 -19.89 4.75
C LEU A 320 13.43 -21.20 3.97
N GLU A 321 14.52 -21.84 3.63
CA GLU A 321 14.47 -23.15 2.99
C GLU A 321 13.83 -24.16 3.95
N PRO A 322 13.00 -25.07 3.43
CA PRO A 322 12.42 -26.11 4.30
C PRO A 322 13.46 -26.89 5.11
N SER A 323 14.70 -26.95 4.63
CA SER A 323 15.82 -27.63 5.31
C SER A 323 16.29 -26.88 6.57
N GLU A 324 15.97 -25.62 6.75
CA GLU A 324 16.38 -24.85 7.94
C GLU A 324 15.43 -25.04 9.13
N LEU A 325 14.24 -25.55 8.87
CA LEU A 325 13.30 -25.92 9.93
C LEU A 325 13.42 -27.42 10.17
N PRO A 326 13.64 -27.84 11.40
CA PRO A 326 13.67 -29.28 11.66
C PRO A 326 12.37 -29.91 11.18
N ALA A 327 12.47 -30.89 10.31
CA ALA A 327 11.31 -31.59 9.79
C ALA A 327 10.56 -32.24 10.97
N PRO A 328 9.25 -32.01 11.11
CA PRO A 328 8.53 -32.70 12.18
C PRO A 328 8.63 -34.22 11.99
N VAL A 329 8.91 -34.91 13.09
CA VAL A 329 8.98 -36.36 13.08
C VAL A 329 7.59 -36.91 13.34
N PHE A 330 6.98 -37.47 12.33
CA PHE A 330 5.68 -38.14 12.47
C PHE A 330 5.90 -39.59 12.89
N THR A 331 5.34 -39.98 14.01
CA THR A 331 5.40 -41.33 14.51
C THR A 331 3.99 -41.95 14.48
N GLY A 332 3.76 -42.87 13.54
CA GLY A 332 2.54 -43.65 13.52
C GLY A 332 1.30 -43.00 12.98
N THR A 333 0.23 -42.97 13.77
CA THR A 333 -1.11 -42.60 13.35
C THR A 333 -1.43 -41.10 13.41
N GLU A 334 -0.42 -40.25 13.59
CA GLU A 334 -0.61 -38.80 13.68
C GLU A 334 -1.01 -38.18 12.33
N SER A 335 -1.59 -37.00 12.39
CA SER A 335 -1.95 -36.23 11.21
C SER A 335 -0.75 -36.06 10.27
N LYS A 336 -1.02 -36.17 9.00
CA LYS A 336 -0.01 -35.94 7.96
C LYS A 336 0.25 -34.45 7.71
N ILE A 337 -0.40 -33.57 8.48
CA ILE A 337 -0.35 -32.11 8.31
C ILE A 337 0.08 -31.46 9.63
N TYR A 338 1.07 -30.58 9.56
CA TYR A 338 1.63 -29.93 10.75
C TYR A 338 2.16 -28.54 10.38
N PRO A 339 2.03 -27.49 11.25
CA PRO A 339 1.24 -27.54 12.50
C PRO A 339 -0.25 -27.46 12.23
N ASN A 340 -1.00 -27.96 13.17
CA ASN A 340 -2.46 -27.87 13.17
C ASN A 340 -2.88 -27.57 14.62
N PRO A 341 -3.34 -26.37 14.96
CA PRO A 341 -3.72 -25.24 14.09
C PRO A 341 -2.56 -24.58 13.35
N VAL A 342 -2.92 -23.99 12.20
CA VAL A 342 -2.02 -23.23 11.35
C VAL A 342 -2.02 -21.78 11.87
N THR A 343 -0.99 -21.39 12.59
CA THR A 343 -0.90 -20.07 13.23
C THR A 343 -0.06 -19.07 12.44
N ASN A 344 0.86 -19.56 11.60
CA ASN A 344 1.81 -18.71 10.88
C ASN A 344 1.58 -18.69 9.36
N GLY A 345 0.36 -19.02 8.93
CA GLY A 345 -0.01 -18.97 7.51
C GLY A 345 0.69 -20.01 6.65
N GLN A 346 1.22 -21.07 7.25
CA GLN A 346 1.84 -22.17 6.50
C GLN A 346 1.77 -23.47 7.28
N PHE A 347 1.77 -24.57 6.52
CA PHE A 347 1.79 -25.91 7.10
C PHE A 347 2.60 -26.86 6.19
N TYR A 348 2.92 -28.01 6.71
CA TYR A 348 3.64 -29.07 5.98
C TYR A 348 2.73 -30.26 5.79
N VAL A 349 2.86 -30.89 4.63
CA VAL A 349 2.16 -32.15 4.32
C VAL A 349 3.20 -33.24 4.15
N SER A 350 3.05 -34.36 4.88
CA SER A 350 3.88 -35.53 4.71
C SER A 350 3.36 -36.36 3.55
N LEU A 351 4.19 -36.59 2.55
CA LEU A 351 3.86 -37.34 1.33
C LEU A 351 4.60 -38.68 1.27
N GLU A 352 4.84 -39.28 2.43
CA GLU A 352 5.50 -40.59 2.51
C GLU A 352 4.70 -41.66 1.77
N GLY A 353 5.38 -42.46 0.97
CA GLY A 353 4.81 -43.59 0.25
C GLY A 353 4.07 -43.23 -1.04
N GLN A 354 4.12 -41.97 -1.45
CA GLN A 354 3.50 -41.57 -2.71
C GLN A 354 4.44 -41.83 -3.89
N LYS A 355 3.86 -42.07 -5.06
CA LYS A 355 4.63 -42.26 -6.31
C LYS A 355 5.23 -40.93 -6.78
N ASP A 356 6.30 -41.00 -7.52
CA ASP A 356 6.87 -39.82 -8.16
C ASP A 356 5.86 -39.20 -9.11
N GLY A 357 5.78 -37.86 -9.10
CA GLY A 357 4.87 -37.21 -10.01
C GLY A 357 4.41 -35.84 -9.51
N ARG A 358 3.56 -35.23 -10.31
CA ARG A 358 2.95 -33.95 -9.97
C ARG A 358 1.68 -34.17 -9.18
N TYR A 359 1.55 -33.43 -8.08
CA TYR A 359 0.38 -33.46 -7.21
C TYR A 359 -0.11 -32.02 -7.02
N HIS A 360 -1.33 -31.89 -6.50
CA HIS A 360 -1.90 -30.62 -6.07
C HIS A 360 -2.35 -30.74 -4.63
N VAL A 361 -1.93 -29.80 -3.80
CA VAL A 361 -2.44 -29.64 -2.44
C VAL A 361 -3.57 -28.61 -2.51
N LEU A 362 -4.79 -29.06 -2.23
CA LEU A 362 -6.01 -28.24 -2.26
C LEU A 362 -6.40 -27.87 -0.84
N ILE A 363 -6.75 -26.62 -0.62
CA ILE A 363 -7.43 -26.16 0.59
C ILE A 363 -8.87 -25.90 0.19
N THR A 364 -9.81 -26.57 0.85
CA THR A 364 -11.25 -26.38 0.57
C THR A 364 -11.98 -25.96 1.85
N ASP A 365 -13.11 -25.28 1.67
CA ASP A 365 -14.02 -25.06 2.80
C ASP A 365 -14.81 -26.37 3.10
N LEU A 366 -15.63 -26.33 4.14
CA LEU A 366 -16.40 -27.49 4.55
C LEU A 366 -17.51 -27.87 3.55
N ALA A 367 -17.86 -26.94 2.65
CA ALA A 367 -18.80 -27.20 1.55
C ALA A 367 -18.10 -27.80 0.32
N GLY A 368 -16.77 -27.97 0.38
CA GLY A 368 -16.00 -28.59 -0.71
C GLY A 368 -15.50 -27.61 -1.78
N ARG A 369 -15.76 -26.30 -1.64
CA ARG A 369 -15.24 -25.31 -2.58
C ARG A 369 -13.73 -25.19 -2.41
N THR A 370 -12.99 -25.29 -3.51
CA THR A 370 -11.54 -25.10 -3.50
C THR A 370 -11.22 -23.61 -3.37
N LEU A 371 -10.48 -23.28 -2.31
CA LEU A 371 -10.01 -21.92 -2.04
C LEU A 371 -8.60 -21.70 -2.58
N GLN A 372 -7.80 -22.78 -2.60
CA GLN A 372 -6.41 -22.71 -3.03
C GLN A 372 -5.99 -24.06 -3.62
N SER A 373 -5.19 -24.01 -4.68
CA SER A 373 -4.57 -25.19 -5.27
C SER A 373 -3.08 -24.91 -5.46
N THR A 374 -2.23 -25.67 -4.79
CA THR A 374 -0.76 -25.52 -4.84
C THR A 374 -0.16 -26.72 -5.54
N PRO A 375 0.45 -26.56 -6.73
CA PRO A 375 1.12 -27.66 -7.38
C PRO A 375 2.42 -28.00 -6.65
N VAL A 376 2.68 -29.30 -6.48
CA VAL A 376 3.90 -29.80 -5.83
C VAL A 376 4.48 -30.96 -6.64
N GLN A 377 5.79 -31.05 -6.68
CA GLN A 377 6.48 -32.17 -7.31
C GLN A 377 6.88 -33.17 -6.22
N VAL A 378 6.44 -34.40 -6.33
CA VAL A 378 6.74 -35.47 -5.36
C VAL A 378 7.82 -36.34 -5.94
N ALA A 379 8.86 -36.60 -5.18
CA ALA A 379 9.94 -37.54 -5.49
C ALA A 379 9.80 -38.77 -4.58
N LYS A 380 10.37 -39.85 -5.00
CA LYS A 380 10.34 -41.15 -4.27
C LYS A 380 10.94 -41.00 -2.88
N GLY A 381 10.27 -41.53 -1.89
CA GLY A 381 10.73 -41.56 -0.51
C GLY A 381 9.86 -40.68 0.41
N LYS A 382 10.43 -40.37 1.57
CA LYS A 382 9.76 -39.55 2.55
C LYS A 382 9.96 -38.06 2.19
N GLN A 383 8.90 -37.36 1.98
CA GLN A 383 8.96 -35.93 1.59
C GLN A 383 7.98 -35.11 2.39
N MET A 384 8.46 -33.98 2.89
CA MET A 384 7.64 -32.95 3.55
C MET A 384 7.49 -31.78 2.59
N VAL A 385 6.26 -31.44 2.25
CA VAL A 385 5.96 -30.34 1.35
C VAL A 385 5.42 -29.18 2.15
N ARG A 386 6.04 -28.02 2.01
CA ARG A 386 5.58 -26.76 2.63
C ARG A 386 4.47 -26.16 1.77
N VAL A 387 3.38 -25.77 2.42
CA VAL A 387 2.24 -25.09 1.77
C VAL A 387 2.00 -23.78 2.49
N ALA A 388 2.16 -22.68 1.78
CA ALA A 388 1.79 -21.35 2.29
C ALA A 388 0.29 -21.15 2.02
N VAL A 389 -0.44 -20.68 3.05
CA VAL A 389 -1.85 -20.35 2.93
C VAL A 389 -1.96 -18.97 2.28
N MET A 390 -2.53 -18.90 1.10
CA MET A 390 -2.65 -17.65 0.34
C MET A 390 -3.99 -16.98 0.64
N GLY A 391 -4.02 -15.65 0.59
CA GLY A 391 -5.25 -14.88 0.59
C GLY A 391 -5.96 -14.73 1.92
N ARG A 392 -5.38 -15.05 3.04
CA ARG A 392 -5.94 -14.89 4.39
C ARG A 392 -7.39 -15.37 4.50
N PRO A 393 -7.62 -16.68 4.50
CA PRO A 393 -8.96 -17.21 4.74
C PRO A 393 -9.43 -16.84 6.15
N VAL A 394 -10.74 -16.79 6.33
CA VAL A 394 -11.35 -16.53 7.64
C VAL A 394 -10.88 -17.62 8.63
N LYS A 395 -10.60 -17.24 9.86
CA LYS A 395 -10.26 -18.21 10.91
C LYS A 395 -11.32 -19.29 11.01
N GLY A 396 -10.90 -20.53 11.06
CA GLY A 396 -11.86 -21.62 11.09
C GLY A 396 -11.29 -22.95 10.59
N MET A 397 -12.19 -23.89 10.39
CA MET A 397 -11.85 -25.26 9.96
C MET A 397 -11.93 -25.38 8.43
N TYR A 398 -10.93 -26.02 7.86
CA TYR A 398 -10.79 -26.27 6.41
C TYR A 398 -10.36 -27.71 6.18
N MET A 399 -10.54 -28.17 4.95
CA MET A 399 -10.04 -29.49 4.52
C MET A 399 -8.83 -29.29 3.63
N VAL A 400 -7.81 -30.10 3.82
CA VAL A 400 -6.67 -30.21 2.91
C VAL A 400 -6.80 -31.54 2.19
N LYS A 401 -6.73 -31.50 0.86
CA LYS A 401 -6.74 -32.68 0.00
C LYS A 401 -5.48 -32.67 -0.86
N VAL A 402 -4.83 -33.81 -0.98
CA VAL A 402 -3.73 -33.96 -1.93
C VAL A 402 -4.21 -34.84 -3.06
N VAL A 403 -4.08 -34.35 -4.28
CA VAL A 403 -4.63 -34.99 -5.49
C VAL A 403 -3.45 -35.27 -6.45
N ASN A 404 -3.36 -36.48 -6.96
CA ASN A 404 -2.33 -36.88 -7.92
C ASN A 404 -2.70 -36.47 -9.35
N SER A 405 -1.82 -36.75 -10.31
CA SER A 405 -2.02 -36.44 -11.74
C SER A 405 -3.25 -37.16 -12.33
N ASP A 406 -3.67 -38.27 -11.74
CA ASP A 406 -4.84 -39.03 -12.17
C ASP A 406 -6.14 -38.55 -11.53
N LYS A 407 -6.06 -37.38 -10.85
CA LYS A 407 -7.19 -36.75 -10.13
C LYS A 407 -7.72 -37.56 -8.94
N GLN A 408 -6.91 -38.48 -8.43
CA GLN A 408 -7.26 -39.25 -7.25
C GLN A 408 -6.78 -38.55 -5.99
N THR A 409 -7.64 -38.46 -4.98
CA THR A 409 -7.30 -37.92 -3.68
C THR A 409 -6.51 -38.96 -2.88
N VAL A 410 -5.26 -38.65 -2.53
CA VAL A 410 -4.37 -39.56 -1.82
C VAL A 410 -4.24 -39.22 -0.34
N ILE A 411 -4.55 -37.98 0.05
CA ILE A 411 -4.57 -37.53 1.44
C ILE A 411 -5.79 -36.61 1.60
N THR A 412 -6.52 -36.79 2.70
CA THR A 412 -7.53 -35.86 3.17
C THR A 412 -7.34 -35.67 4.67
N ASP A 413 -7.27 -34.43 5.12
CA ASP A 413 -7.15 -34.12 6.55
C ASP A 413 -7.75 -32.75 6.82
N LYS A 414 -8.06 -32.50 8.09
CA LYS A 414 -8.61 -31.23 8.55
C LYS A 414 -7.50 -30.32 9.05
N ILE A 415 -7.62 -29.03 8.77
CA ILE A 415 -6.76 -28.03 9.40
C ILE A 415 -7.62 -26.93 10.03
N ILE A 416 -7.08 -26.33 11.07
CA ILE A 416 -7.64 -25.13 11.69
C ILE A 416 -6.70 -23.97 11.35
N ILE A 417 -7.25 -22.93 10.75
CA ILE A 417 -6.47 -21.71 10.45
C ILE A 417 -6.83 -20.66 11.51
N GLU A 418 -5.80 -20.07 12.16
CA GLU A 418 -5.94 -19.09 13.23
C GLU A 418 -5.38 -17.72 12.88
#